data_5ea300418af233570e5c07342895bcf1
#
_entry.id   5ea300418af233570e5c07342895bcf1
#
_cell.length_a   1.000
_cell.length_b   1.000
_cell.length_c   1.000
_cell.angle_alpha   90.00
_cell.angle_beta   90.00
_cell.angle_gamma   90.00
#
_symmetry.space_group_name_H-M   'P 1'
#
loop_
_entity.id
_entity.type
_entity.pdbx_description
1 polymer ?
#
loop_
_entity_poly.entity_id
_entity_poly.type
_entity_poly.pdbx_seq_one_letter_code
_entity_poly.pdbx_strand_id
1 'polypeptide(L)'
;MNEQITIFYNKDKKHANDYIVKRVLTQDSENYSIISYYMINGKLKVFPSKLKLSSEKLNYYLLQCMKSNFFDKIEKQFIMEGI
;
A
#
# COMPACT_ATOMS: atom_id res chain seq x y z
N MET A 1 -1.14 -19.96 -1.08
CA MET A 1 -0.33 -18.95 -0.38
C MET A 1 -0.35 -17.66 -1.18
N ASN A 2 -0.81 -16.59 -0.58
CA ASN A 2 -0.91 -15.28 -1.24
C ASN A 2 0.11 -14.31 -0.67
N GLU A 3 0.67 -13.49 -1.55
CA GLU A 3 1.60 -12.44 -1.14
C GLU A 3 0.85 -11.21 -0.66
N GLN A 4 1.32 -10.62 0.41
CA GLN A 4 0.87 -9.32 0.86
C GLN A 4 2.07 -8.38 0.92
N ILE A 5 1.92 -7.21 0.29
CA ILE A 5 2.98 -6.21 0.20
C ILE A 5 2.49 -4.95 0.90
N THR A 6 3.25 -4.47 1.87
CA THR A 6 2.92 -3.22 2.56
C THR A 6 3.98 -2.18 2.20
N ILE A 7 3.52 -1.03 1.72
CA ILE A 7 4.36 0.11 1.38
C ILE A 7 4.17 1.13 2.49
N PHE A 8 5.23 1.40 3.24
CA PHE A 8 5.20 2.34 4.35
C PHE A 8 5.72 3.71 3.92
N TYR A 9 5.14 4.74 4.47
CA TYR A 9 5.52 6.13 4.20
C TYR A 9 5.87 6.84 5.51
N ASN A 10 6.82 7.76 5.42
CA ASN A 10 7.17 8.63 6.53
C ASN A 10 6.12 9.72 6.68
N LYS A 11 5.93 10.19 7.91
CA LYS A 11 5.00 11.27 8.17
C LYS A 11 5.42 12.54 7.44
N ASP A 12 4.49 13.13 6.69
CA ASP A 12 4.70 14.42 6.06
C ASP A 12 4.64 15.51 7.11
N LYS A 13 5.80 16.10 7.40
CA LYS A 13 5.91 17.16 8.41
C LYS A 13 5.28 18.48 7.97
N LYS A 14 5.18 18.70 6.65
CA LYS A 14 4.58 19.91 6.09
C LYS A 14 3.06 19.91 6.20
N HIS A 15 2.46 18.72 6.06
CA HIS A 15 1.01 18.52 6.07
C HIS A 15 0.67 17.55 7.19
N ALA A 16 0.93 17.99 8.44
CA ALA A 16 0.85 17.12 9.61
C ALA A 16 -0.55 16.52 9.85
N ASN A 17 -1.60 17.15 9.29
CA ASN A 17 -2.98 16.68 9.48
C ASN A 17 -3.45 15.70 8.45
N ASP A 18 -2.90 15.78 7.23
CA ASP A 18 -3.32 14.94 6.11
C ASP A 18 -2.09 14.33 5.43
N TYR A 19 -1.90 13.03 5.61
CA TYR A 19 -0.77 12.33 4.98
C TYR A 19 -1.07 10.85 4.84
N ILE A 20 -0.42 10.23 3.84
CA ILE A 20 -0.53 8.79 3.65
C ILE A 20 0.33 8.07 4.69
N VAL A 21 -0.22 7.00 5.28
CA VAL A 21 0.48 6.18 6.27
C VAL A 21 1.09 4.96 5.61
N LYS A 22 0.27 4.22 4.87
CA LYS A 22 0.72 3.00 4.19
C LYS A 22 -0.27 2.58 3.11
N ARG A 23 0.21 1.74 2.21
CA ARG A 23 -0.64 1.02 1.25
C ARG A 23 -0.41 -0.46 1.42
N VAL A 24 -1.50 -1.23 1.40
CA VAL A 24 -1.44 -2.68 1.54
C VAL A 24 -1.97 -3.31 0.24
N LEU A 25 -1.11 -4.08 -0.41
CA LEU A 25 -1.45 -4.81 -1.63
C LEU A 25 -1.59 -6.27 -1.26
N THR A 26 -2.76 -6.84 -1.52
CA THR A 26 -3.02 -8.26 -1.23
C THR A 26 -3.28 -9.00 -2.53
N GLN A 27 -2.49 -10.04 -2.77
CA GLN A 27 -2.60 -10.86 -3.96
C GLN A 27 -3.91 -11.66 -3.95
N ASP A 28 -4.61 -11.62 -5.09
CA ASP A 28 -5.82 -12.37 -5.33
C ASP A 28 -5.70 -12.93 -6.76
N SER A 29 -5.30 -14.21 -6.85
CA SER A 29 -5.03 -14.84 -8.15
C SER A 29 -3.90 -14.07 -8.88
N GLU A 30 -4.17 -13.51 -10.07
CA GLU A 30 -3.18 -12.78 -10.85
C GLU A 30 -3.20 -11.27 -10.60
N ASN A 31 -4.02 -10.83 -9.65
CA ASN A 31 -4.20 -9.41 -9.36
C ASN A 31 -3.89 -9.11 -7.90
N TYR A 32 -3.72 -7.83 -7.63
CA TYR A 32 -3.55 -7.33 -6.27
C TYR A 32 -4.64 -6.30 -5.98
N SER A 33 -5.31 -6.46 -4.84
CA SER A 33 -6.18 -5.40 -4.33
C SER A 33 -5.32 -4.40 -3.57
N ILE A 34 -5.68 -3.12 -3.65
CA ILE A 34 -4.93 -2.04 -3.01
C ILE A 34 -5.82 -1.34 -2.00
N ILE A 35 -5.33 -1.23 -0.76
CA ILE A 35 -6.00 -0.46 0.28
C ILE A 35 -5.02 0.59 0.79
N SER A 36 -5.41 1.86 0.70
CA SER A 36 -4.58 2.97 1.16
C SER A 36 -5.09 3.48 2.51
N TYR A 37 -4.15 3.76 3.41
CA TYR A 37 -4.43 4.26 4.75
C TYR A 37 -3.88 5.66 4.86
N TYR A 38 -4.76 6.61 5.21
CA TYR A 38 -4.40 8.00 5.36
C TYR A 38 -4.72 8.49 6.77
N MET A 39 -3.93 9.41 7.25
CA MET A 39 -4.32 10.23 8.40
C MET A 39 -4.95 11.50 7.87
N ILE A 40 -6.20 11.78 8.24
CA ILE A 40 -6.93 12.97 7.81
C ILE A 40 -7.54 13.62 9.04
N ASN A 41 -7.14 14.85 9.31
CA ASN A 41 -7.59 15.59 10.49
C ASN A 41 -7.43 14.81 11.80
N GLY A 42 -6.29 14.11 11.94
CA GLY A 42 -6.00 13.33 13.13
C GLY A 42 -6.71 12.00 13.23
N LYS A 43 -7.44 11.59 12.18
CA LYS A 43 -8.18 10.32 12.16
C LYS A 43 -7.69 9.43 11.04
N LEU A 44 -7.54 8.14 11.33
CA LEU A 44 -7.15 7.16 10.31
C LEU A 44 -8.34 6.87 9.40
N LYS A 45 -8.11 7.05 8.09
CA LYS A 45 -9.10 6.76 7.05
C LYS A 45 -8.59 5.67 6.13
N VAL A 46 -9.49 4.80 5.69
CA VAL A 46 -9.17 3.63 4.86
C VAL A 46 -9.86 3.79 3.50
N PHE A 47 -9.06 3.69 2.43
CA PHE A 47 -9.56 3.87 1.07
C PHE A 47 -9.21 2.65 0.21
N PRO A 48 -10.14 1.70 0.04
CA PRO A 48 -9.95 0.60 -0.89
C PRO A 48 -10.01 1.12 -2.33
N SER A 49 -9.07 0.69 -3.16
CA SER A 49 -9.10 1.03 -4.59
C SER A 49 -10.18 0.18 -5.28
N LYS A 50 -10.92 0.80 -6.19
CA LYS A 50 -11.89 0.09 -7.02
C LYS A 50 -11.21 -0.73 -8.11
N LEU A 51 -10.02 -0.32 -8.55
CA LEU A 51 -9.27 -1.00 -9.59
C LEU A 51 -8.23 -1.91 -8.97
N LYS A 52 -8.11 -3.10 -9.52
CA LYS A 52 -7.08 -4.05 -9.12
C LYS A 52 -5.83 -3.84 -9.96
N LEU A 53 -4.68 -4.11 -9.36
CA LEU A 53 -3.39 -4.06 -10.03
C LEU A 53 -3.05 -5.46 -10.55
N SER A 54 -2.75 -5.58 -11.86
CA SER A 54 -2.30 -6.85 -12.38
C SER A 54 -0.88 -7.15 -11.91
N SER A 55 -0.55 -8.43 -11.74
CA SER A 55 0.78 -8.83 -11.30
C SER A 55 1.87 -8.43 -12.29
N GLU A 56 1.54 -8.32 -13.58
CA GLU A 56 2.49 -7.84 -14.59
C GLU A 56 2.94 -6.40 -14.35
N LYS A 57 2.08 -5.59 -13.75
CA LYS A 57 2.36 -4.17 -13.48
C LYS A 57 2.87 -3.91 -12.07
N LEU A 58 3.00 -4.96 -11.26
CA LEU A 58 3.39 -4.82 -9.86
C LEU A 58 4.72 -4.10 -9.69
N ASN A 59 5.75 -4.55 -10.39
CA ASN A 59 7.09 -3.97 -10.25
C ASN A 59 7.11 -2.49 -10.64
N TYR A 60 6.42 -2.15 -11.72
CA TYR A 60 6.31 -0.76 -12.14
C TYR A 60 5.60 0.08 -11.08
N TYR A 61 4.52 -0.44 -10.53
CA TYR A 61 3.77 0.25 -9.47
C TYR A 61 4.64 0.49 -8.24
N LEU A 62 5.38 -0.54 -7.80
CA LEU A 62 6.26 -0.40 -6.64
C LEU A 62 7.35 0.63 -6.89
N LEU A 63 7.95 0.64 -8.08
CA LEU A 63 8.94 1.64 -8.44
C LEU A 63 8.38 3.06 -8.40
N GLN A 64 7.15 3.26 -8.84
CA GLN A 64 6.50 4.57 -8.76
C GLN A 64 6.28 5.00 -7.31
N CYS A 65 5.86 4.06 -6.46
CA CYS A 65 5.70 4.35 -5.03
C CYS A 65 7.02 4.76 -4.38
N MET A 66 8.11 4.10 -4.75
CA MET A 66 9.44 4.38 -4.21
C MET A 66 9.99 5.75 -4.60
N LYS A 67 9.42 6.39 -5.63
CA LYS A 67 9.80 7.74 -6.03
C LYS A 67 9.21 8.83 -5.16
N SER A 68 8.25 8.49 -4.30
CA SER A 68 7.66 9.46 -3.38
C SER A 68 8.71 9.98 -2.39
N ASN A 69 8.67 11.28 -2.10
CA ASN A 69 9.55 11.89 -1.11
C ASN A 69 9.32 11.36 0.30
N PHE A 70 8.16 10.76 0.51
CA PHE A 70 7.78 10.24 1.83
C PHE A 70 7.89 8.73 1.92
N PHE A 71 8.38 8.08 0.89
CA PHE A 71 8.57 6.64 0.89
C PHE A 71 9.55 6.23 1.99
N ASP A 72 9.17 5.21 2.78
CA ASP A 72 10.01 4.66 3.83
C ASP A 72 10.56 3.29 3.42
N LYS A 73 9.69 2.28 3.36
CA LYS A 73 10.12 0.91 3.09
C LYS A 73 8.98 0.07 2.55
N ILE A 74 9.34 -1.08 2.01
CA ILE A 74 8.39 -2.11 1.56
C ILE A 74 8.63 -3.37 2.36
N GLU A 75 7.57 -3.96 2.88
CA GLU A 75 7.61 -5.25 3.55
C GLU A 75 6.72 -6.23 2.80
N LYS A 76 7.22 -7.45 2.58
CA LYS A 76 6.49 -8.53 1.92
C LYS A 76 6.31 -9.68 2.90
N GLN A 77 5.12 -10.27 2.87
CA GLN A 77 4.84 -11.47 3.63
C GLN A 77 3.90 -12.37 2.84
N PHE A 78 3.91 -13.65 3.17
CA PHE A 78 3.01 -14.60 2.57
C PHE A 78 1.96 -14.99 3.59
N ILE A 79 0.71 -14.97 3.15
CA ILE A 79 -0.43 -15.35 3.98
C ILE A 79 -0.85 -16.76 3.55
N MET A 80 -0.85 -17.70 4.50
CA MET A 80 -1.30 -19.06 4.25
C MET A 80 -2.82 -19.11 4.36
N GLU A 81 -3.45 -19.61 3.31
CA GLU A 81 -4.89 -19.79 3.29
C GLU A 81 -5.28 -21.21 3.71
N GLY A 82 -6.48 -21.34 4.26
CA GLY A 82 -7.14 -22.62 4.39
C GLY A 82 -6.62 -23.58 5.46
N ILE A 83 -6.08 -23.06 6.49
CA ILE A 83 -5.70 -23.91 7.64
C ILE A 83 -6.79 -23.92 8.69
#